data_f15d7f8fdc593c16439298a72801d427
#
_entry.id   f15d7f8fdc593c16439298a72801d427
#
_cell.length_a   1.000
_cell.length_b   1.000
_cell.length_c   1.000
_cell.angle_alpha   90.00
_cell.angle_beta   90.00
_cell.angle_gamma   90.00
#
_symmetry.space_group_name_H-M   'P 1'
#
loop_
_entity.id
_entity.type
_entity.pdbx_description
1 polymer ?
#
loop_
_entity_poly.entity_id
_entity_poly.type
_entity_poly.pdbx_seq_one_letter_code
_entity_poly.pdbx_strand_id
1 'polypeptide(L)'
;MILLNGNNLSAEQLTAIANGEEVSLDEAALAKVSKNRAVVDRILAEKRVVYGINTGFGQFATVVIPEDQLAELQLNLVRSHAAGVGKPLTITQTRALMAARINCLLKAFSGIRPEPIRVLADCLNHGVIPVIPCQGSVGASGDLAPLAHMALLLAGEGLAWDGPKRVHGGHAMARASLKPIRLQPKEGLALINGTQLTTSLGNLALCRLRKLVPLADEIAALSLEALRGTRAAFDPRIHNARPHPGQIEVAANMCRILGKTSEIADSHKDCNRVQDAYSLRCLPQVHGVARDALKFAGEILERELNSATDNPMIFTDTRESRSGGNFHGQYPAFACDVLAIAACDLASISERRQERLVNPAYSELPAFLCQNGGLESGFMMAHVTSAALVSEMKGLAHPACIDTIPTSAGKEDHVSMGPIAARKLLSAVDALEQVLALEARMALEGVRIIGKKPAVGLDKLVKSLESVCPPWQDRAMYAEIEAAVKALRGLCQ
;
A
#
# COMPACT_ATOMS: atom_id res chain seq x y z
N MET A 1 -18.69 6.05 -9.97
CA MET A 1 -18.27 5.08 -11.02
C MET A 1 -17.01 5.62 -11.70
N ILE A 2 -15.94 4.83 -11.74
CA ILE A 2 -14.60 5.20 -12.25
C ILE A 2 -14.36 4.55 -13.61
N LEU A 3 -13.99 5.37 -14.61
CA LEU A 3 -13.69 4.89 -15.96
C LEU A 3 -12.27 4.30 -16.02
N LEU A 4 -12.15 3.02 -16.38
CA LEU A 4 -10.88 2.34 -16.64
C LEU A 4 -10.59 2.34 -18.15
N ASN A 5 -9.40 2.86 -18.53
CA ASN A 5 -8.98 3.00 -19.93
C ASN A 5 -7.54 2.52 -20.22
N GLY A 6 -6.89 1.96 -19.19
CA GLY A 6 -5.50 1.47 -19.28
C GLY A 6 -4.41 2.52 -19.02
N ASN A 7 -4.71 3.80 -18.84
CA ASN A 7 -3.70 4.85 -18.84
C ASN A 7 -3.76 5.86 -17.69
N ASN A 8 -4.93 6.06 -17.07
CA ASN A 8 -5.14 7.21 -16.18
C ASN A 8 -5.65 6.83 -14.79
N LEU A 9 -5.45 5.59 -14.36
CA LEU A 9 -5.85 5.16 -13.02
C LEU A 9 -4.88 5.72 -11.98
N SER A 10 -5.36 6.57 -11.08
CA SER A 10 -4.56 7.08 -9.95
C SER A 10 -4.63 6.15 -8.74
N ALA A 11 -3.69 6.32 -7.81
CA ALA A 11 -3.70 5.58 -6.54
C ALA A 11 -4.97 5.85 -5.72
N GLU A 12 -5.48 7.07 -5.73
CA GLU A 12 -6.72 7.48 -5.05
C GLU A 12 -7.95 6.83 -5.69
N GLN A 13 -8.03 6.80 -7.03
CA GLN A 13 -9.10 6.11 -7.74
C GLN A 13 -9.06 4.60 -7.49
N LEU A 14 -7.87 3.99 -7.49
CA LEU A 14 -7.71 2.58 -7.14
C LEU A 14 -8.22 2.32 -5.71
N THR A 15 -7.91 3.20 -4.77
CA THR A 15 -8.37 3.12 -3.38
C THR A 15 -9.88 3.27 -3.28
N ALA A 16 -10.51 4.15 -4.06
CA ALA A 16 -11.96 4.30 -4.11
C ALA A 16 -12.64 3.03 -4.64
N ILE A 17 -12.11 2.41 -5.72
CA ILE A 17 -12.61 1.13 -6.24
C ILE A 17 -12.45 0.02 -5.19
N ALA A 18 -11.32 -0.02 -4.51
CA ALA A 18 -11.04 -0.98 -3.44
C ALA A 18 -12.07 -0.87 -2.30
N ASN A 19 -12.55 0.33 -2.01
CA ASN A 19 -13.55 0.61 -0.97
C ASN A 19 -15.01 0.53 -1.46
N GLY A 20 -15.27 0.07 -2.69
CA GLY A 20 -16.61 -0.25 -3.16
C GLY A 20 -17.10 0.59 -4.35
N GLU A 21 -16.34 1.61 -4.81
CA GLU A 21 -16.72 2.35 -6.00
C GLU A 21 -16.80 1.43 -7.22
N GLU A 22 -17.80 1.62 -8.06
CA GLU A 22 -18.02 0.87 -9.29
C GLU A 22 -17.08 1.33 -10.42
N VAL A 23 -16.82 0.45 -11.38
CA VAL A 23 -16.01 0.74 -12.56
C VAL A 23 -16.83 0.68 -13.84
N SER A 24 -16.44 1.49 -14.82
CA SER A 24 -16.87 1.37 -16.22
C SER A 24 -15.64 1.16 -17.11
N LEU A 25 -15.86 0.55 -18.27
CA LEU A 25 -14.80 0.26 -19.23
C LEU A 25 -14.88 1.24 -20.40
N ASP A 26 -13.73 1.76 -20.82
CA ASP A 26 -13.65 2.63 -21.99
C ASP A 26 -13.83 1.79 -23.28
N GLU A 27 -14.88 2.07 -24.03
CA GLU A 27 -15.19 1.34 -25.29
C GLU A 27 -14.11 1.53 -26.36
N ALA A 28 -13.41 2.68 -26.39
CA ALA A 28 -12.29 2.89 -27.30
C ALA A 28 -11.10 2.00 -26.91
N ALA A 29 -10.84 1.80 -25.62
CA ALA A 29 -9.84 0.86 -25.14
C ALA A 29 -10.21 -0.60 -25.47
N LEU A 30 -11.48 -0.98 -25.27
CA LEU A 30 -11.97 -2.31 -25.66
C LEU A 30 -11.90 -2.57 -27.16
N ALA A 31 -12.14 -1.56 -27.99
CA ALA A 31 -11.93 -1.68 -29.43
C ALA A 31 -10.44 -1.92 -29.81
N LYS A 32 -9.49 -1.29 -29.07
CA LYS A 32 -8.06 -1.60 -29.21
C LYS A 32 -7.73 -3.03 -28.79
N VAL A 33 -8.32 -3.50 -27.67
CA VAL A 33 -8.18 -4.91 -27.21
C VAL A 33 -8.66 -5.87 -28.30
N SER A 34 -9.83 -5.62 -28.92
CA SER A 34 -10.33 -6.44 -30.02
C SER A 34 -9.37 -6.50 -31.22
N LYS A 35 -8.80 -5.36 -31.60
CA LYS A 35 -7.78 -5.29 -32.67
C LYS A 35 -6.51 -6.05 -32.31
N ASN A 36 -6.09 -5.95 -31.05
CA ASN A 36 -4.93 -6.67 -30.54
C ASN A 36 -5.17 -8.19 -30.52
N ARG A 37 -6.37 -8.65 -30.13
CA ARG A 37 -6.79 -10.04 -30.19
C ARG A 37 -6.74 -10.60 -31.62
N ALA A 38 -7.17 -9.86 -32.62
CA ALA A 38 -7.14 -10.29 -34.01
C ALA A 38 -5.73 -10.68 -34.51
N VAL A 39 -4.66 -10.15 -33.89
CA VAL A 39 -3.28 -10.57 -34.19
C VAL A 39 -3.05 -12.01 -33.70
N VAL A 40 -3.54 -12.38 -32.51
CA VAL A 40 -3.43 -13.74 -31.98
C VAL A 40 -4.22 -14.72 -32.86
N ASP A 41 -5.45 -14.34 -33.23
CA ASP A 41 -6.30 -15.20 -34.08
C ASP A 41 -5.65 -15.44 -35.43
N ARG A 42 -4.99 -14.44 -36.01
CA ARG A 42 -4.21 -14.57 -37.26
C ARG A 42 -3.00 -15.49 -37.07
N ILE A 43 -2.24 -15.38 -35.98
CA ILE A 43 -1.10 -16.26 -35.67
C ILE A 43 -1.55 -17.72 -35.64
N LEU A 44 -2.72 -17.99 -35.04
CA LEU A 44 -3.31 -19.31 -34.98
C LEU A 44 -3.74 -19.83 -36.38
N ALA A 45 -4.42 -18.98 -37.16
CA ALA A 45 -4.86 -19.34 -38.53
C ALA A 45 -3.67 -19.63 -39.47
N GLU A 46 -2.57 -18.89 -39.31
CA GLU A 46 -1.32 -19.09 -40.04
C GLU A 46 -0.48 -20.27 -39.49
N LYS A 47 -0.94 -20.95 -38.42
CA LYS A 47 -0.24 -22.05 -37.71
C LYS A 47 1.20 -21.70 -37.31
N ARG A 48 1.46 -20.45 -37.02
CA ARG A 48 2.77 -20.01 -36.54
C ARG A 48 2.98 -20.44 -35.10
N VAL A 49 4.16 -21.00 -34.80
CA VAL A 49 4.53 -21.38 -33.43
C VAL A 49 5.00 -20.15 -32.67
N VAL A 50 4.25 -19.78 -31.63
CA VAL A 50 4.54 -18.59 -30.82
C VAL A 50 4.38 -18.93 -29.33
N TYR A 51 5.40 -18.63 -28.56
CA TYR A 51 5.41 -18.85 -27.12
C TYR A 51 4.19 -18.22 -26.44
N GLY A 52 3.56 -19.00 -25.54
CA GLY A 52 2.41 -18.55 -24.76
C GLY A 52 1.09 -18.48 -25.52
N ILE A 53 1.08 -18.76 -26.84
CA ILE A 53 -0.12 -18.85 -27.68
C ILE A 53 -0.46 -20.31 -27.93
N ASN A 54 0.47 -21.07 -28.56
CA ASN A 54 0.29 -22.46 -28.94
C ASN A 54 1.50 -23.35 -28.57
N THR A 55 2.25 -22.95 -27.54
CA THR A 55 3.31 -23.77 -26.94
C THR A 55 3.02 -23.98 -25.45
N GLY A 56 3.70 -24.94 -24.84
CA GLY A 56 3.80 -25.03 -23.39
C GLY A 56 4.51 -23.79 -22.77
N PHE A 57 4.65 -23.78 -21.44
CA PHE A 57 5.19 -22.65 -20.68
C PHE A 57 6.50 -23.02 -19.97
N GLY A 58 7.32 -22.03 -19.65
CA GLY A 58 8.58 -22.20 -18.92
C GLY A 58 9.52 -23.20 -19.60
N GLN A 59 9.83 -24.32 -18.94
CA GLN A 59 10.68 -25.37 -19.48
C GLN A 59 10.05 -26.08 -20.70
N PHE A 60 8.73 -26.06 -20.82
CA PHE A 60 7.99 -26.69 -21.93
C PHE A 60 7.75 -25.74 -23.12
N ALA A 61 8.42 -24.61 -23.20
CA ALA A 61 8.24 -23.58 -24.24
C ALA A 61 8.45 -24.09 -25.67
N THR A 62 9.17 -25.20 -25.87
CA THR A 62 9.44 -25.82 -27.17
C THR A 62 8.38 -26.87 -27.57
N VAL A 63 7.48 -27.23 -26.68
CA VAL A 63 6.42 -28.21 -26.95
C VAL A 63 5.24 -27.53 -27.63
N VAL A 64 4.96 -27.85 -28.88
CA VAL A 64 3.81 -27.35 -29.62
C VAL A 64 2.54 -28.12 -29.21
N ILE A 65 1.48 -27.39 -28.91
CA ILE A 65 0.20 -27.95 -28.45
C ILE A 65 -0.79 -28.01 -29.63
N PRO A 66 -1.50 -29.11 -29.86
CA PRO A 66 -2.55 -29.22 -30.85
C PRO A 66 -3.67 -28.19 -30.65
N GLU A 67 -4.28 -27.72 -31.74
CA GLU A 67 -5.27 -26.65 -31.73
C GLU A 67 -6.50 -26.98 -30.85
N ASP A 68 -6.98 -28.23 -30.91
CA ASP A 68 -8.09 -28.72 -30.10
C ASP A 68 -7.83 -28.78 -28.61
N GLN A 69 -6.56 -28.76 -28.17
CA GLN A 69 -6.13 -28.80 -26.78
C GLN A 69 -5.75 -27.39 -26.21
N LEU A 70 -5.71 -26.33 -27.04
CA LEU A 70 -5.26 -25.03 -26.63
C LEU A 70 -6.12 -24.40 -25.53
N ALA A 71 -7.44 -24.58 -25.55
CA ALA A 71 -8.33 -24.09 -24.51
C ALA A 71 -8.11 -24.83 -23.17
N GLU A 72 -7.91 -26.13 -23.23
CA GLU A 72 -7.57 -26.94 -22.05
C GLU A 72 -6.22 -26.54 -21.47
N LEU A 73 -5.21 -26.28 -22.31
CA LEU A 73 -3.90 -25.76 -21.88
C LEU A 73 -4.04 -24.47 -21.05
N GLN A 74 -4.89 -23.51 -21.48
CA GLN A 74 -5.08 -22.25 -20.77
C GLN A 74 -5.72 -22.47 -19.39
N LEU A 75 -6.70 -23.35 -19.31
CA LEU A 75 -7.36 -23.68 -18.03
C LEU A 75 -6.40 -24.43 -17.09
N ASN A 76 -5.66 -25.39 -17.60
CA ASN A 76 -4.67 -26.16 -16.84
C ASN A 76 -3.53 -25.26 -16.34
N LEU A 77 -3.12 -24.27 -17.12
CA LEU A 77 -2.18 -23.22 -16.67
C LEU A 77 -2.72 -22.50 -15.44
N VAL A 78 -3.93 -21.99 -15.49
CA VAL A 78 -4.55 -21.27 -14.37
C VAL A 78 -4.69 -22.17 -13.14
N ARG A 79 -5.16 -23.41 -13.32
CA ARG A 79 -5.31 -24.38 -12.22
C ARG A 79 -3.99 -24.70 -11.55
N SER A 80 -2.96 -25.02 -12.32
CA SER A 80 -1.64 -25.40 -11.79
C SER A 80 -0.90 -24.25 -11.10
N HIS A 81 -1.20 -23.00 -11.48
CA HIS A 81 -0.61 -21.80 -10.88
C HIS A 81 -1.38 -21.28 -9.66
N ALA A 82 -2.59 -21.75 -9.41
CA ALA A 82 -3.39 -21.39 -8.23
C ALA A 82 -2.91 -22.16 -6.97
N ALA A 83 -1.65 -22.03 -6.64
CA ALA A 83 -0.96 -22.76 -5.58
C ALA A 83 -0.65 -21.87 -4.36
N GLY A 84 -1.34 -20.74 -4.21
CA GLY A 84 -1.15 -19.81 -3.10
C GLY A 84 -1.58 -20.40 -1.75
N VAL A 85 -0.95 -19.93 -0.66
CA VAL A 85 -1.18 -20.38 0.71
C VAL A 85 -1.33 -19.19 1.67
N GLY A 86 -1.62 -19.47 2.94
CA GLY A 86 -1.71 -18.47 4.02
C GLY A 86 -3.07 -17.81 4.13
N LYS A 87 -3.13 -16.71 4.88
CA LYS A 87 -4.36 -15.94 5.06
C LYS A 87 -4.79 -15.33 3.73
N PRO A 88 -6.09 -15.25 3.45
CA PRO A 88 -6.53 -14.57 2.23
C PRO A 88 -6.28 -13.05 2.30
N LEU A 89 -6.12 -12.45 1.14
CA LEU A 89 -6.22 -11.00 0.98
C LEU A 89 -7.59 -10.52 1.49
N THR A 90 -7.64 -9.30 2.00
CA THR A 90 -8.91 -8.66 2.32
C THR A 90 -9.72 -8.39 1.05
N ILE A 91 -11.03 -8.21 1.21
CA ILE A 91 -11.91 -7.81 0.09
C ILE A 91 -11.38 -6.52 -0.57
N THR A 92 -10.99 -5.52 0.21
CA THR A 92 -10.40 -4.26 -0.28
C THR A 92 -9.14 -4.51 -1.13
N GLN A 93 -8.22 -5.35 -0.65
CA GLN A 93 -6.99 -5.70 -1.38
C GLN A 93 -7.28 -6.45 -2.68
N THR A 94 -8.25 -7.39 -2.63
CA THR A 94 -8.64 -8.16 -3.80
C THR A 94 -9.34 -7.30 -4.86
N ARG A 95 -10.23 -6.38 -4.45
CA ARG A 95 -10.86 -5.41 -5.37
C ARG A 95 -9.81 -4.54 -6.07
N ALA A 96 -8.81 -4.06 -5.33
CA ALA A 96 -7.70 -3.29 -5.91
C ALA A 96 -6.91 -4.11 -6.95
N LEU A 97 -6.61 -5.38 -6.65
CA LEU A 97 -5.93 -6.29 -7.59
C LEU A 97 -6.76 -6.50 -8.86
N MET A 98 -8.07 -6.76 -8.74
CA MET A 98 -8.98 -6.91 -9.88
C MET A 98 -8.99 -5.65 -10.76
N ALA A 99 -9.14 -4.47 -10.16
CA ALA A 99 -9.13 -3.18 -10.88
C ALA A 99 -7.79 -2.92 -11.59
N ALA A 100 -6.67 -3.17 -10.93
CA ALA A 100 -5.34 -3.04 -11.52
C ALA A 100 -5.15 -4.00 -12.71
N ARG A 101 -5.69 -5.25 -12.61
CA ARG A 101 -5.63 -6.20 -13.73
C ARG A 101 -6.50 -5.77 -14.90
N ILE A 102 -7.72 -5.32 -14.66
CA ILE A 102 -8.59 -4.76 -15.69
C ILE A 102 -7.88 -3.62 -16.42
N ASN A 103 -7.32 -2.67 -15.67
CA ASN A 103 -6.64 -1.50 -16.24
C ASN A 103 -5.42 -1.91 -17.11
N CYS A 104 -4.62 -2.86 -16.64
CA CYS A 104 -3.50 -3.41 -17.40
C CYS A 104 -3.94 -4.06 -18.73
N LEU A 105 -5.00 -4.85 -18.71
CA LEU A 105 -5.51 -5.56 -19.89
C LEU A 105 -6.09 -4.58 -20.93
N LEU A 106 -6.69 -3.46 -20.50
CA LEU A 106 -7.20 -2.39 -21.37
C LEU A 106 -6.09 -1.65 -22.16
N LYS A 107 -4.81 -1.85 -21.81
CA LYS A 107 -3.69 -1.33 -22.62
C LYS A 107 -3.57 -2.00 -23.98
N ALA A 108 -4.23 -3.12 -24.20
CA ALA A 108 -4.28 -3.84 -25.48
C ALA A 108 -2.92 -4.35 -25.98
N PHE A 109 -2.15 -5.01 -25.10
CA PHE A 109 -0.89 -5.69 -25.44
C PHE A 109 -0.91 -7.20 -25.13
N SER A 110 -1.97 -7.68 -24.45
CA SER A 110 -2.02 -9.06 -23.94
C SER A 110 -2.60 -10.09 -24.90
N GLY A 111 -3.23 -9.67 -25.99
CA GLY A 111 -3.88 -10.58 -26.95
C GLY A 111 -5.11 -11.27 -26.39
N ILE A 112 -5.70 -10.77 -25.32
CA ILE A 112 -6.94 -11.26 -24.70
C ILE A 112 -8.16 -10.72 -25.45
N ARG A 113 -9.30 -11.46 -25.42
CA ARG A 113 -10.59 -10.95 -25.90
C ARG A 113 -11.15 -9.88 -24.93
N PRO A 114 -12.08 -9.00 -25.38
CA PRO A 114 -12.80 -8.10 -24.49
C PRO A 114 -13.68 -8.80 -23.44
N GLU A 115 -14.22 -9.98 -23.76
CA GLU A 115 -15.14 -10.72 -22.89
C GLU A 115 -14.58 -11.03 -21.48
N PRO A 116 -13.36 -11.59 -21.30
CA PRO A 116 -12.80 -11.78 -19.97
C PRO A 116 -12.65 -10.50 -19.15
N ILE A 117 -12.35 -9.37 -19.81
CA ILE A 117 -12.22 -8.06 -19.15
C ILE A 117 -13.58 -7.59 -18.67
N ARG A 118 -14.64 -7.71 -19.50
CA ARG A 118 -16.01 -7.35 -19.13
C ARG A 118 -16.49 -8.21 -17.95
N VAL A 119 -16.33 -9.53 -18.01
CA VAL A 119 -16.75 -10.42 -16.93
C VAL A 119 -15.99 -10.14 -15.63
N LEU A 120 -14.68 -9.79 -15.70
CA LEU A 120 -13.92 -9.41 -14.51
C LEU A 120 -14.43 -8.10 -13.90
N ALA A 121 -14.80 -7.11 -14.74
CA ALA A 121 -15.40 -5.85 -14.28
C ALA A 121 -16.81 -6.08 -13.69
N ASP A 122 -17.61 -6.94 -14.30
CA ASP A 122 -18.94 -7.31 -13.79
C ASP A 122 -18.82 -8.02 -12.44
N CYS A 123 -17.87 -8.95 -12.28
CA CYS A 123 -17.58 -9.58 -10.98
C CYS A 123 -17.23 -8.52 -9.92
N LEU A 124 -16.38 -7.54 -10.26
CA LEU A 124 -15.97 -6.47 -9.36
C LEU A 124 -17.17 -5.60 -8.93
N ASN A 125 -18.03 -5.20 -9.89
CA ASN A 125 -19.19 -4.35 -9.65
C ASN A 125 -20.30 -5.08 -8.87
N HIS A 126 -20.53 -6.35 -9.13
CA HIS A 126 -21.52 -7.16 -8.41
C HIS A 126 -21.01 -7.75 -7.10
N GLY A 127 -19.78 -7.40 -6.67
CA GLY A 127 -19.20 -7.89 -5.42
C GLY A 127 -18.85 -9.38 -5.41
N VAL A 128 -18.67 -9.99 -6.58
CA VAL A 128 -18.18 -11.38 -6.71
C VAL A 128 -16.66 -11.36 -6.60
N ILE A 129 -16.17 -11.44 -5.38
CA ILE A 129 -14.77 -11.22 -5.06
C ILE A 129 -14.07 -12.55 -4.75
N PRO A 130 -13.02 -12.94 -5.51
CA PRO A 130 -12.31 -14.18 -5.29
C PRO A 130 -11.57 -14.21 -3.94
N VAL A 131 -11.45 -15.40 -3.36
CA VAL A 131 -10.60 -15.66 -2.20
C VAL A 131 -9.19 -15.94 -2.70
N ILE A 132 -8.27 -15.02 -2.44
CA ILE A 132 -6.89 -15.09 -2.91
C ILE A 132 -5.95 -15.24 -1.71
N PRO A 133 -5.23 -16.35 -1.54
CA PRO A 133 -4.18 -16.48 -0.54
C PRO A 133 -3.06 -15.46 -0.76
N CYS A 134 -2.54 -14.89 0.32
CA CYS A 134 -1.58 -13.78 0.22
C CYS A 134 -0.12 -14.20 0.01
N GLN A 135 0.20 -15.50 0.03
CA GLN A 135 1.56 -16.04 -0.09
C GLN A 135 1.63 -17.05 -1.24
N GLY A 136 2.81 -17.17 -1.87
CA GLY A 136 3.07 -18.16 -2.93
C GLY A 136 3.60 -17.55 -4.23
N SER A 137 3.97 -16.26 -4.24
CA SER A 137 4.62 -15.62 -5.37
C SER A 137 5.95 -14.98 -4.94
N VAL A 138 6.97 -15.17 -5.73
CA VAL A 138 8.29 -14.51 -5.62
C VAL A 138 8.44 -13.35 -6.61
N GLY A 139 7.39 -13.05 -7.36
CA GLY A 139 7.40 -11.97 -8.36
C GLY A 139 8.29 -12.26 -9.58
N ALA A 140 8.52 -13.53 -9.91
CA ALA A 140 9.38 -13.95 -11.01
C ALA A 140 8.78 -13.56 -12.38
N SER A 141 7.70 -14.23 -12.77
CA SER A 141 6.90 -13.85 -13.93
C SER A 141 5.72 -12.95 -13.54
N GLY A 142 5.99 -11.99 -12.64
CA GLY A 142 4.98 -11.23 -11.93
C GLY A 142 4.30 -12.06 -10.83
N ASP A 143 3.07 -11.71 -10.53
CA ASP A 143 2.31 -12.22 -9.38
C ASP A 143 1.45 -13.43 -9.77
N LEU A 144 2.06 -14.49 -10.34
CA LEU A 144 1.36 -15.62 -10.97
C LEU A 144 0.31 -16.27 -10.06
N ALA A 145 0.68 -16.75 -8.88
CA ALA A 145 -0.21 -17.49 -8.01
C ALA A 145 -1.45 -16.68 -7.59
N PRO A 146 -1.35 -15.46 -7.05
CA PRO A 146 -2.53 -14.68 -6.70
C PRO A 146 -3.41 -14.32 -7.91
N LEU A 147 -2.82 -14.02 -9.07
CA LEU A 147 -3.57 -13.75 -10.29
C LEU A 147 -4.26 -15.03 -10.82
N ALA A 148 -3.66 -16.20 -10.63
CA ALA A 148 -4.28 -17.47 -10.98
C ALA A 148 -5.53 -17.77 -10.12
N HIS A 149 -5.48 -17.50 -8.82
CA HIS A 149 -6.67 -17.57 -7.97
C HIS A 149 -7.78 -16.62 -8.42
N MET A 150 -7.43 -15.41 -8.89
CA MET A 150 -8.40 -14.50 -9.51
C MET A 150 -8.97 -15.07 -10.80
N ALA A 151 -8.11 -15.61 -11.68
CA ALA A 151 -8.51 -16.13 -12.98
C ALA A 151 -9.40 -17.39 -12.89
N LEU A 152 -9.23 -18.23 -11.86
CA LEU A 152 -10.11 -19.39 -11.60
C LEU A 152 -11.57 -18.97 -11.47
N LEU A 153 -11.85 -17.80 -10.85
CA LEU A 153 -13.21 -17.29 -10.72
C LEU A 153 -13.88 -17.14 -12.09
N LEU A 154 -13.16 -16.60 -13.08
CA LEU A 154 -13.71 -16.40 -14.43
C LEU A 154 -14.05 -17.72 -15.13
N ALA A 155 -13.34 -18.80 -14.81
CA ALA A 155 -13.66 -20.15 -15.27
C ALA A 155 -14.78 -20.82 -14.45
N GLY A 156 -15.34 -20.14 -13.47
CA GLY A 156 -16.37 -20.68 -12.56
C GLY A 156 -15.79 -21.61 -11.48
N GLU A 157 -14.49 -21.60 -11.29
CA GLU A 157 -13.77 -22.42 -10.31
C GLU A 157 -13.26 -21.57 -9.13
N GLY A 158 -12.49 -22.20 -8.22
CA GLY A 158 -11.95 -21.53 -7.05
C GLY A 158 -13.02 -21.13 -6.03
N LEU A 159 -12.67 -20.21 -5.16
CA LEU A 159 -13.54 -19.73 -4.08
C LEU A 159 -13.79 -18.23 -4.20
N ALA A 160 -14.98 -17.77 -3.79
CA ALA A 160 -15.35 -16.37 -3.67
C ALA A 160 -15.90 -16.06 -2.28
N TRP A 161 -15.85 -14.80 -1.88
CA TRP A 161 -16.44 -14.33 -0.62
C TRP A 161 -17.97 -14.22 -0.73
N ASP A 162 -18.67 -14.63 0.33
CA ASP A 162 -20.10 -14.44 0.57
C ASP A 162 -20.28 -13.96 2.02
N GLY A 163 -20.19 -12.67 2.24
CA GLY A 163 -19.98 -12.11 3.57
C GLY A 163 -18.72 -12.67 4.22
N PRO A 164 -18.80 -13.25 5.42
CA PRO A 164 -17.65 -13.88 6.10
C PRO A 164 -17.34 -15.31 5.58
N LYS A 165 -18.20 -15.88 4.75
CA LYS A 165 -18.09 -17.26 4.27
C LYS A 165 -17.35 -17.32 2.93
N ARG A 166 -16.85 -18.52 2.62
CA ARG A 166 -16.26 -18.86 1.32
C ARG A 166 -17.19 -19.83 0.59
N VAL A 167 -17.51 -19.50 -0.64
CA VAL A 167 -18.38 -20.34 -1.51
C VAL A 167 -17.66 -20.67 -2.81
N HIS A 168 -18.11 -21.66 -3.54
CA HIS A 168 -17.57 -22.00 -4.85
C HIS A 168 -17.77 -20.85 -5.83
N GLY A 169 -16.75 -20.52 -6.64
CA GLY A 169 -16.75 -19.38 -7.55
C GLY A 169 -17.91 -19.37 -8.52
N GLY A 170 -18.21 -20.54 -9.14
CA GLY A 170 -19.36 -20.68 -10.03
C GLY A 170 -20.71 -20.42 -9.37
N HIS A 171 -20.88 -20.79 -8.09
CA HIS A 171 -22.11 -20.46 -7.35
C HIS A 171 -22.21 -18.95 -7.06
N ALA A 172 -21.09 -18.30 -6.72
CA ALA A 172 -21.08 -16.86 -6.52
C ALA A 172 -21.43 -16.09 -7.79
N MET A 173 -20.85 -16.49 -8.93
CA MET A 173 -21.18 -15.92 -10.25
C MET A 173 -22.65 -16.14 -10.62
N ALA A 174 -23.17 -17.37 -10.44
CA ALA A 174 -24.57 -17.67 -10.76
C ALA A 174 -25.57 -16.81 -9.95
N ARG A 175 -25.30 -16.58 -8.65
CA ARG A 175 -26.10 -15.67 -7.82
C ARG A 175 -26.11 -14.22 -8.33
N ALA A 176 -25.02 -13.78 -8.93
CA ALA A 176 -24.89 -12.47 -9.56
C ALA A 176 -25.40 -12.45 -11.02
N SER A 177 -26.02 -13.53 -11.49
CA SER A 177 -26.42 -13.74 -12.89
C SER A 177 -25.27 -13.64 -13.90
N LEU A 178 -24.05 -13.90 -13.47
CA LEU A 178 -22.87 -13.95 -14.30
C LEU A 178 -22.58 -15.39 -14.77
N LYS A 179 -22.03 -15.51 -15.97
CA LYS A 179 -21.66 -16.82 -16.53
C LYS A 179 -20.15 -16.99 -16.58
N PRO A 180 -19.62 -18.14 -16.17
CA PRO A 180 -18.22 -18.48 -16.41
C PRO A 180 -17.87 -18.44 -17.89
N ILE A 181 -16.61 -18.11 -18.20
CA ILE A 181 -16.10 -18.08 -19.56
C ILE A 181 -15.24 -19.31 -19.87
N ARG A 182 -15.18 -19.70 -21.13
CA ARG A 182 -14.19 -20.64 -21.63
C ARG A 182 -12.96 -19.85 -22.13
N LEU A 183 -11.81 -20.05 -21.48
CA LEU A 183 -10.56 -19.42 -21.87
C LEU A 183 -10.13 -19.86 -23.27
N GLN A 184 -9.71 -18.91 -24.09
CA GLN A 184 -9.16 -19.10 -25.41
C GLN A 184 -7.62 -19.04 -25.39
N PRO A 185 -6.91 -19.45 -26.44
CA PRO A 185 -5.46 -19.38 -26.51
C PRO A 185 -4.93 -18.01 -26.12
N LYS A 186 -3.85 -17.95 -25.34
CA LYS A 186 -3.21 -16.78 -24.71
C LYS A 186 -3.95 -16.22 -23.47
N GLU A 187 -5.24 -16.49 -23.26
CA GLU A 187 -6.04 -15.82 -22.22
C GLU A 187 -5.68 -16.24 -20.79
N GLY A 188 -5.36 -17.53 -20.58
CA GLY A 188 -4.88 -17.99 -19.28
C GLY A 188 -3.60 -17.24 -18.88
N LEU A 189 -2.61 -17.19 -19.77
CA LEU A 189 -1.37 -16.45 -19.52
C LEU A 189 -1.64 -14.95 -19.37
N ALA A 190 -2.47 -14.34 -20.24
CA ALA A 190 -2.85 -12.95 -20.18
C ALA A 190 -3.57 -12.56 -18.86
N LEU A 191 -4.21 -13.47 -18.17
CA LEU A 191 -4.86 -13.21 -16.88
C LEU A 191 -3.91 -13.29 -15.69
N ILE A 192 -2.82 -14.06 -15.79
CA ILE A 192 -1.95 -14.34 -14.64
C ILE A 192 -0.56 -13.69 -14.70
N ASN A 193 -0.09 -13.29 -15.88
CA ASN A 193 1.25 -12.75 -16.06
C ASN A 193 1.27 -11.23 -15.86
N GLY A 194 1.84 -10.75 -14.76
CA GLY A 194 1.94 -9.32 -14.43
C GLY A 194 2.07 -9.01 -12.95
N THR A 195 2.23 -7.74 -12.60
CA THR A 195 2.65 -7.23 -11.28
C THR A 195 1.50 -6.69 -10.42
N GLN A 196 0.25 -7.07 -10.70
CA GLN A 196 -0.93 -6.35 -10.18
C GLN A 196 -1.16 -6.52 -8.68
N LEU A 197 -0.73 -7.64 -8.05
CA LEU A 197 -0.79 -7.75 -6.60
C LEU A 197 0.17 -6.75 -5.95
N THR A 198 1.44 -6.80 -6.34
CA THR A 198 2.48 -5.90 -5.82
C THR A 198 2.09 -4.44 -6.03
N THR A 199 1.66 -4.09 -7.24
CA THR A 199 1.26 -2.73 -7.62
C THR A 199 0.04 -2.26 -6.85
N SER A 200 -0.98 -3.08 -6.70
CA SER A 200 -2.21 -2.69 -6.00
C SER A 200 -1.97 -2.50 -4.50
N LEU A 201 -1.27 -3.42 -3.84
CA LEU A 201 -0.94 -3.29 -2.42
C LEU A 201 -0.02 -2.09 -2.16
N GLY A 202 0.97 -1.86 -3.05
CA GLY A 202 1.86 -0.71 -2.99
C GLY A 202 1.12 0.62 -3.10
N ASN A 203 0.16 0.75 -4.03
CA ASN A 203 -0.65 1.97 -4.19
C ASN A 203 -1.63 2.19 -3.02
N LEU A 204 -2.21 1.13 -2.46
CA LEU A 204 -3.04 1.25 -1.24
C LEU A 204 -2.22 1.77 -0.05
N ALA A 205 -1.00 1.27 0.12
CA ALA A 205 -0.08 1.74 1.14
C ALA A 205 0.37 3.18 0.88
N LEU A 206 0.68 3.54 -0.36
CA LEU A 206 1.05 4.89 -0.79
C LEU A 206 -0.02 5.92 -0.43
N CYS A 207 -1.31 5.63 -0.72
CA CYS A 207 -2.42 6.51 -0.36
C CYS A 207 -2.53 6.74 1.15
N ARG A 208 -2.30 5.72 1.96
CA ARG A 208 -2.29 5.85 3.42
C ARG A 208 -1.11 6.71 3.88
N LEU A 209 0.10 6.47 3.37
CA LEU A 209 1.30 7.22 3.73
C LEU A 209 1.21 8.68 3.29
N ARG A 210 0.62 9.00 2.13
CA ARG A 210 0.39 10.39 1.69
C ARG A 210 -0.43 11.20 2.70
N LYS A 211 -1.26 10.54 3.50
CA LYS A 211 -2.06 11.14 4.58
C LYS A 211 -1.34 11.12 5.92
N LEU A 212 -0.66 10.01 6.25
CA LEU A 212 0.00 9.83 7.54
C LEU A 212 1.25 10.71 7.70
N VAL A 213 2.04 10.90 6.63
CA VAL A 213 3.29 11.68 6.72
C VAL A 213 3.03 13.15 7.06
N PRO A 214 2.06 13.87 6.46
CA PRO A 214 1.71 15.21 6.92
C PRO A 214 1.10 15.24 8.33
N LEU A 215 0.29 14.25 8.68
CA LEU A 215 -0.30 14.14 10.02
C LEU A 215 0.77 13.90 11.10
N ALA A 216 1.84 13.18 10.78
CA ALA A 216 2.97 13.00 11.69
C ALA A 216 3.65 14.34 12.08
N ASP A 217 3.64 15.35 11.20
CA ASP A 217 4.12 16.69 11.54
C ASP A 217 3.20 17.35 12.58
N GLU A 218 1.87 17.23 12.44
CA GLU A 218 0.91 17.79 13.39
C GLU A 218 1.06 17.12 14.77
N ILE A 219 1.21 15.79 14.79
CA ILE A 219 1.42 15.01 16.02
C ILE A 219 2.75 15.41 16.68
N ALA A 220 3.81 15.55 15.89
CA ALA A 220 5.11 15.97 16.39
C ALA A 220 5.09 17.42 16.90
N ALA A 221 4.30 18.30 16.28
CA ALA A 221 4.08 19.66 16.77
C ALA A 221 3.35 19.68 18.13
N LEU A 222 2.36 18.77 18.32
CA LEU A 222 1.70 18.60 19.61
C LEU A 222 2.68 18.09 20.68
N SER A 223 3.55 17.14 20.33
CA SER A 223 4.63 16.66 21.20
C SER A 223 5.65 17.77 21.52
N LEU A 224 5.99 18.63 20.55
CA LEU A 224 6.87 19.77 20.74
C LEU A 224 6.27 20.74 21.76
N GLU A 225 4.98 21.07 21.66
CA GLU A 225 4.29 21.91 22.63
C GLU A 225 4.29 21.26 24.03
N ALA A 226 3.92 19.97 24.13
CA ALA A 226 3.92 19.24 25.41
C ALA A 226 5.31 19.15 26.05
N LEU A 227 6.36 19.08 25.26
CA LEU A 227 7.75 19.06 25.72
C LEU A 227 8.34 20.47 25.87
N ARG A 228 7.56 21.53 25.63
CA ARG A 228 8.00 22.93 25.65
C ARG A 228 9.25 23.17 24.79
N GLY A 229 9.23 22.62 23.56
CA GLY A 229 10.34 22.74 22.60
C GLY A 229 10.37 24.08 21.89
N THR A 230 11.56 24.45 21.37
CA THR A 230 11.74 25.69 20.63
C THR A 230 11.28 25.59 19.18
N ARG A 231 10.75 26.69 18.65
CA ARG A 231 10.36 26.84 17.24
C ARG A 231 11.53 27.26 16.34
N ALA A 232 12.66 27.69 16.93
CA ALA A 232 13.80 28.21 16.20
C ALA A 232 14.42 27.23 15.22
N ALA A 233 14.28 25.91 15.47
CA ALA A 233 14.79 24.85 14.59
C ALA A 233 14.07 24.81 13.23
N PHE A 234 12.92 25.46 13.06
CA PHE A 234 12.13 25.47 11.82
C PHE A 234 12.32 26.74 10.99
N ASP A 235 13.29 27.62 11.36
CA ASP A 235 13.60 28.82 10.60
C ASP A 235 13.95 28.51 9.14
N PRO A 236 13.25 29.10 8.15
CA PRO A 236 13.48 28.80 6.72
C PRO A 236 14.92 29.00 6.28
N ARG A 237 15.70 29.90 6.91
CA ARG A 237 17.10 30.12 6.57
C ARG A 237 17.96 28.89 6.78
N ILE A 238 17.67 28.09 7.80
CA ILE A 238 18.37 26.84 8.11
C ILE A 238 18.13 25.82 6.96
N HIS A 239 16.88 25.69 6.55
CA HIS A 239 16.48 24.67 5.57
C HIS A 239 16.83 25.06 4.14
N ASN A 240 16.83 26.35 3.82
CA ASN A 240 17.30 26.87 2.53
C ASN A 240 18.82 26.72 2.37
N ALA A 241 19.59 26.70 3.44
CA ALA A 241 21.03 26.41 3.41
C ALA A 241 21.34 24.93 3.11
N ARG A 242 20.35 24.03 3.28
CA ARG A 242 20.43 22.60 2.93
C ARG A 242 19.15 22.19 2.16
N PRO A 243 19.08 22.47 0.84
CA PRO A 243 17.82 22.56 0.11
C PRO A 243 17.26 21.20 -0.33
N HIS A 244 17.03 20.27 0.59
CA HIS A 244 16.23 19.07 0.33
C HIS A 244 14.73 19.44 0.33
N PRO A 245 13.98 19.11 -0.75
CA PRO A 245 12.59 19.54 -0.87
C PRO A 245 11.71 19.12 0.30
N GLY A 246 11.77 17.85 0.71
CA GLY A 246 10.99 17.35 1.84
C GLY A 246 11.33 18.03 3.16
N GLN A 247 12.63 18.33 3.42
CA GLN A 247 13.06 19.05 4.61
C GLN A 247 12.48 20.48 4.67
N ILE A 248 12.50 21.20 3.54
CA ILE A 248 11.93 22.55 3.42
C ILE A 248 10.43 22.50 3.65
N GLU A 249 9.74 21.54 3.05
CA GLU A 249 8.29 21.38 3.18
C GLU A 249 7.88 21.10 4.64
N VAL A 250 8.57 20.21 5.34
CA VAL A 250 8.30 19.93 6.76
C VAL A 250 8.53 21.15 7.62
N ALA A 251 9.63 21.88 7.43
CA ALA A 251 9.90 23.10 8.20
C ALA A 251 8.81 24.16 7.97
N ALA A 252 8.40 24.37 6.73
CA ALA A 252 7.30 25.29 6.40
C ALA A 252 5.97 24.84 7.04
N ASN A 253 5.68 23.54 7.03
CA ASN A 253 4.49 22.98 7.66
C ASN A 253 4.51 23.18 9.19
N MET A 254 5.65 22.94 9.84
CA MET A 254 5.82 23.20 11.26
C MET A 254 5.62 24.68 11.61
N CYS A 255 6.18 25.62 10.83
CA CYS A 255 5.94 27.04 11.00
C CYS A 255 4.45 27.40 10.87
N ARG A 256 3.74 26.80 9.91
CA ARG A 256 2.30 26.99 9.71
C ARG A 256 1.47 26.48 10.88
N ILE A 257 1.78 25.27 11.38
CA ILE A 257 1.05 24.63 12.48
C ILE A 257 1.27 25.38 13.78
N LEU A 258 2.53 25.65 14.12
CA LEU A 258 2.90 26.29 15.39
C LEU A 258 2.58 27.79 15.43
N GLY A 259 2.47 28.44 14.25
CA GLY A 259 2.22 29.89 14.18
C GLY A 259 3.31 30.73 14.85
N LYS A 260 2.98 31.96 15.25
CA LYS A 260 3.94 32.88 15.89
C LYS A 260 4.21 32.50 17.33
N THR A 261 3.17 32.11 18.08
CA THR A 261 3.29 31.76 19.51
C THR A 261 2.08 30.90 19.94
N SER A 262 2.11 30.43 21.19
CA SER A 262 1.02 29.77 21.91
C SER A 262 1.14 30.10 23.41
N GLU A 263 0.10 29.85 24.20
CA GLU A 263 0.19 30.02 25.66
C GLU A 263 1.30 29.13 26.27
N ILE A 264 1.52 27.93 25.71
CA ILE A 264 2.59 27.03 26.12
C ILE A 264 3.93 27.65 25.78
N ALA A 265 4.17 28.10 24.55
CA ALA A 265 5.43 28.70 24.12
C ALA A 265 5.79 29.94 24.92
N ASP A 266 4.81 30.81 25.20
CA ASP A 266 5.02 32.02 26.02
C ASP A 266 5.37 31.69 27.46
N SER A 267 4.93 30.54 27.98
CA SER A 267 5.16 30.13 29.37
C SER A 267 6.61 29.75 29.67
N HIS A 268 7.43 29.49 28.65
CA HIS A 268 8.81 29.02 28.82
C HIS A 268 9.83 29.75 27.92
N LYS A 269 9.46 30.90 27.38
CA LYS A 269 10.33 31.69 26.49
C LYS A 269 11.69 32.07 27.13
N ASP A 270 11.74 32.19 28.45
CA ASP A 270 12.93 32.51 29.21
C ASP A 270 13.59 31.27 29.87
N CYS A 271 13.34 30.07 29.35
CA CYS A 271 13.93 28.86 29.90
C CYS A 271 15.42 28.72 29.62
N ASN A 272 16.14 27.99 30.47
CA ASN A 272 17.60 27.82 30.37
C ASN A 272 18.02 26.73 29.33
N ARG A 273 17.12 26.19 28.56
CA ARG A 273 17.46 25.18 27.53
C ARG A 273 18.13 25.83 26.32
N VAL A 274 19.37 25.42 26.06
CA VAL A 274 20.14 25.95 24.93
C VAL A 274 19.67 25.26 23.61
N GLN A 275 19.37 23.99 23.66
CA GLN A 275 18.94 23.17 22.49
C GLN A 275 17.96 22.08 22.90
N ASP A 276 17.02 21.79 22.00
CA ASP A 276 16.16 20.60 22.10
C ASP A 276 16.88 19.33 21.65
N ALA A 277 16.32 18.19 22.02
CA ALA A 277 16.76 16.90 21.53
C ALA A 277 16.53 16.75 20.01
N TYR A 278 17.26 15.85 19.38
CA TYR A 278 17.18 15.59 17.94
C TYR A 278 15.78 15.16 17.47
N SER A 279 15.04 14.40 18.29
CA SER A 279 13.67 14.01 17.97
C SER A 279 12.69 15.18 17.82
N LEU A 280 13.07 16.39 18.31
CA LEU A 280 12.33 17.62 18.13
C LEU A 280 12.99 18.51 17.06
N ARG A 281 14.28 18.87 17.22
CA ARG A 281 14.93 19.85 16.34
C ARG A 281 15.37 19.30 14.97
N CYS A 282 15.57 17.98 14.85
CA CYS A 282 15.89 17.32 13.57
C CYS A 282 14.66 16.72 12.88
N LEU A 283 13.47 17.09 13.33
CA LEU A 283 12.20 16.67 12.72
C LEU A 283 12.13 16.98 11.22
N PRO A 284 12.52 18.19 10.73
CA PRO A 284 12.49 18.46 9.29
C PRO A 284 13.39 17.54 8.46
N GLN A 285 14.53 17.13 9.00
CA GLN A 285 15.46 16.25 8.31
C GLN A 285 14.92 14.83 8.18
N VAL A 286 14.29 14.30 9.24
CA VAL A 286 13.79 12.91 9.27
C VAL A 286 12.44 12.79 8.57
N HIS A 287 11.46 13.62 8.90
CA HIS A 287 10.16 13.64 8.23
C HIS A 287 10.29 14.03 6.74
N GLY A 288 11.27 14.88 6.41
CA GLY A 288 11.56 15.28 5.03
C GLY A 288 11.96 14.10 4.15
N VAL A 289 12.78 13.18 4.66
CA VAL A 289 13.14 11.95 3.93
C VAL A 289 11.90 11.12 3.58
N ALA A 290 10.94 11.00 4.49
CA ALA A 290 9.69 10.28 4.23
C ALA A 290 8.88 10.94 3.09
N ARG A 291 8.87 12.28 2.99
CA ARG A 291 8.22 13.01 1.88
C ARG A 291 8.91 12.77 0.55
N ASP A 292 10.24 12.85 0.52
CA ASP A 292 11.03 12.61 -0.69
C ASP A 292 10.90 11.13 -1.15
N ALA A 293 10.86 10.18 -0.21
CA ALA A 293 10.59 8.77 -0.49
C ALA A 293 9.18 8.54 -1.07
N LEU A 294 8.16 9.23 -0.54
CA LEU A 294 6.78 9.17 -1.07
C LEU A 294 6.72 9.66 -2.52
N LYS A 295 7.41 10.75 -2.84
CA LYS A 295 7.47 11.26 -4.21
C LYS A 295 8.13 10.26 -5.14
N PHE A 296 9.33 9.78 -4.79
CA PHE A 296 10.08 8.81 -5.58
C PHE A 296 9.29 7.52 -5.84
N ALA A 297 8.79 6.90 -4.77
CA ALA A 297 8.08 5.63 -4.88
C ALA A 297 6.69 5.80 -5.52
N GLY A 298 6.01 6.92 -5.26
CA GLY A 298 4.72 7.24 -5.86
C GLY A 298 4.77 7.31 -7.38
N GLU A 299 5.78 7.97 -7.94
CA GLU A 299 5.98 8.05 -9.40
C GLU A 299 6.17 6.65 -10.04
N ILE A 300 6.84 5.74 -9.33
CA ILE A 300 7.06 4.36 -9.80
C ILE A 300 5.74 3.57 -9.72
N LEU A 301 5.07 3.58 -8.58
CA LEU A 301 3.86 2.79 -8.35
C LEU A 301 2.69 3.22 -9.24
N GLU A 302 2.50 4.52 -9.46
CA GLU A 302 1.44 5.03 -10.35
C GLU A 302 1.75 4.78 -11.82
N ARG A 303 3.03 4.83 -12.23
CA ARG A 303 3.45 4.42 -13.57
C ARG A 303 3.19 2.93 -13.79
N GLU A 304 3.53 2.08 -12.83
CA GLU A 304 3.30 0.64 -12.91
C GLU A 304 1.81 0.30 -12.98
N LEU A 305 0.96 1.01 -12.23
CA LEU A 305 -0.50 0.85 -12.26
C LEU A 305 -1.09 1.07 -13.67
N ASN A 306 -0.42 1.87 -14.50
CA ASN A 306 -0.80 2.19 -15.87
C ASN A 306 0.14 1.57 -16.92
N SER A 307 0.80 0.47 -16.58
CA SER A 307 1.76 -0.23 -17.46
C SER A 307 1.20 -1.52 -18.03
N ALA A 308 1.67 -1.93 -19.19
CA ALA A 308 1.44 -3.26 -19.75
C ALA A 308 2.51 -4.21 -19.21
N THR A 309 2.11 -5.07 -18.29
CA THR A 309 2.99 -5.98 -17.56
C THR A 309 2.66 -7.43 -17.92
N ASP A 310 2.98 -7.83 -19.15
CA ASP A 310 2.68 -9.17 -19.70
C ASP A 310 3.87 -9.70 -20.54
N ASN A 311 3.84 -10.96 -20.87
CA ASN A 311 4.74 -11.63 -21.80
C ASN A 311 4.08 -12.91 -22.39
N PRO A 312 4.19 -13.12 -23.71
CA PRO A 312 4.67 -12.20 -24.73
C PRO A 312 3.69 -11.05 -24.95
N MET A 313 4.22 -9.91 -25.33
CA MET A 313 3.42 -8.76 -25.74
C MET A 313 3.03 -8.87 -27.22
N ILE A 314 1.82 -8.45 -27.54
CA ILE A 314 1.25 -8.45 -28.88
C ILE A 314 1.20 -7.01 -29.40
N PHE A 315 1.88 -6.74 -30.49
CA PHE A 315 1.94 -5.42 -31.13
C PHE A 315 0.99 -5.38 -32.34
N THR A 316 -0.03 -4.56 -32.24
CA THR A 316 -1.09 -4.47 -33.27
C THR A 316 -0.56 -3.85 -34.58
N ASP A 317 0.30 -2.85 -34.47
CA ASP A 317 0.81 -2.08 -35.63
C ASP A 317 1.68 -2.94 -36.52
N THR A 318 2.62 -3.70 -35.95
CA THR A 318 3.54 -4.59 -36.69
C THR A 318 2.96 -6.01 -36.83
N ARG A 319 1.85 -6.32 -36.18
CA ARG A 319 1.22 -7.67 -36.12
C ARG A 319 2.19 -8.74 -35.63
N GLU A 320 2.99 -8.38 -34.63
CA GLU A 320 4.04 -9.24 -34.07
C GLU A 320 3.78 -9.59 -32.62
N SER A 321 4.33 -10.74 -32.21
CA SER A 321 4.52 -11.11 -30.81
C SER A 321 5.98 -10.98 -30.44
N ARG A 322 6.27 -10.37 -29.29
CA ARG A 322 7.61 -10.21 -28.77
C ARG A 322 7.68 -10.66 -27.31
N SER A 323 8.65 -11.52 -27.02
CA SER A 323 8.99 -11.90 -25.64
C SER A 323 9.93 -10.89 -25.04
N GLY A 324 9.67 -10.53 -23.77
CA GLY A 324 10.47 -9.61 -22.98
C GLY A 324 10.27 -9.86 -21.49
N GLY A 325 10.63 -8.90 -20.64
CA GLY A 325 10.61 -8.99 -19.18
C GLY A 325 9.62 -8.05 -18.47
N ASN A 326 8.59 -7.54 -19.17
CA ASN A 326 7.68 -6.53 -18.59
C ASN A 326 6.81 -7.04 -17.43
N PHE A 327 6.83 -8.34 -17.17
CA PHE A 327 6.23 -8.95 -16.00
C PHE A 327 7.10 -8.84 -14.74
N HIS A 328 8.37 -8.48 -14.86
CA HIS A 328 9.31 -8.49 -13.74
C HIS A 328 9.01 -7.36 -12.76
N GLY A 329 8.66 -7.72 -11.52
CA GLY A 329 8.16 -6.79 -10.51
C GLY A 329 9.22 -5.96 -9.78
N GLN A 330 10.44 -5.79 -10.31
CA GLN A 330 11.53 -5.12 -9.58
C GLN A 330 11.22 -3.66 -9.25
N TYR A 331 10.62 -2.90 -10.19
CA TYR A 331 10.25 -1.50 -9.95
C TYR A 331 9.28 -1.32 -8.79
N PRO A 332 8.09 -1.98 -8.77
CA PRO A 332 7.17 -1.84 -7.65
C PRO A 332 7.70 -2.49 -6.36
N ALA A 333 8.50 -3.55 -6.43
CA ALA A 333 9.14 -4.15 -5.24
C ALA A 333 10.08 -3.17 -4.55
N PHE A 334 10.99 -2.55 -5.32
CA PHE A 334 11.93 -1.55 -4.82
C PHE A 334 11.21 -0.33 -4.21
N ALA A 335 10.18 0.17 -4.89
CA ALA A 335 9.37 1.27 -4.38
C ALA A 335 8.68 0.93 -3.05
N CYS A 336 8.14 -0.29 -2.92
CA CYS A 336 7.52 -0.76 -1.67
C CYS A 336 8.54 -0.85 -0.52
N ASP A 337 9.73 -1.37 -0.77
CA ASP A 337 10.78 -1.47 0.27
C ASP A 337 11.29 -0.09 0.70
N VAL A 338 11.46 0.86 -0.23
CA VAL A 338 11.81 2.26 0.09
C VAL A 338 10.77 2.90 1.00
N LEU A 339 9.48 2.69 0.72
CA LEU A 339 8.38 3.19 1.57
C LEU A 339 8.35 2.50 2.94
N ALA A 340 8.67 1.21 3.03
CA ALA A 340 8.73 0.50 4.30
C ALA A 340 9.87 1.03 5.19
N ILE A 341 11.03 1.32 4.61
CA ILE A 341 12.16 1.95 5.31
C ILE A 341 11.75 3.34 5.82
N ALA A 342 11.14 4.17 4.98
CA ALA A 342 10.70 5.51 5.36
C ALA A 342 9.64 5.50 6.48
N ALA A 343 8.68 4.57 6.43
CA ALA A 343 7.68 4.38 7.48
C ALA A 343 8.32 3.96 8.81
N CYS A 344 9.32 3.07 8.76
CA CYS A 344 10.05 2.62 9.95
C CYS A 344 10.86 3.76 10.59
N ASP A 345 11.54 4.58 9.80
CA ASP A 345 12.33 5.72 10.30
C ASP A 345 11.42 6.79 10.94
N LEU A 346 10.27 7.06 10.30
CA LEU A 346 9.25 7.97 10.83
C LEU A 346 8.66 7.48 12.17
N ALA A 347 8.41 6.17 12.29
CA ALA A 347 7.96 5.56 13.53
C ALA A 347 9.04 5.62 14.63
N SER A 348 10.30 5.43 14.26
CA SER A 348 11.43 5.48 15.18
C SER A 348 11.59 6.86 15.82
N ILE A 349 11.54 7.95 15.07
CA ILE A 349 11.61 9.30 15.63
C ILE A 349 10.37 9.66 16.47
N SER A 350 9.19 9.14 16.09
CA SER A 350 7.95 9.27 16.86
C SER A 350 8.10 8.63 18.24
N GLU A 351 8.58 7.40 18.30
CA GLU A 351 8.80 6.68 19.55
C GLU A 351 9.83 7.38 20.45
N ARG A 352 10.88 7.99 19.90
CA ARG A 352 11.83 8.81 20.67
C ARG A 352 11.18 10.03 21.30
N ARG A 353 10.16 10.63 20.70
CA ARG A 353 9.38 11.71 21.33
C ARG A 353 8.49 11.18 22.45
N GLN A 354 7.92 9.98 22.29
CA GLN A 354 7.12 9.32 23.33
C GLN A 354 7.96 9.01 24.57
N GLU A 355 9.17 8.48 24.39
CA GLU A 355 10.11 8.27 25.50
C GLU A 355 10.35 9.56 26.27
N ARG A 356 10.56 10.68 25.56
CA ARG A 356 10.76 11.95 26.22
C ARG A 356 9.54 12.44 26.97
N LEU A 357 8.33 12.25 26.45
CA LEU A 357 7.07 12.65 27.11
C LEU A 357 6.88 11.93 28.45
N VAL A 358 7.16 10.62 28.50
CA VAL A 358 6.95 9.81 29.70
C VAL A 358 8.09 9.86 30.71
N ASN A 359 9.24 10.41 30.34
CA ASN A 359 10.44 10.46 31.18
C ASN A 359 10.59 11.85 31.84
N PRO A 360 10.43 11.96 33.18
CA PRO A 360 10.49 13.26 33.87
C PRO A 360 11.84 13.94 33.76
N ALA A 361 12.93 13.19 33.54
CA ALA A 361 14.25 13.77 33.34
C ALA A 361 14.38 14.62 32.06
N TYR A 362 13.45 14.44 31.10
CA TYR A 362 13.47 15.11 29.80
C TYR A 362 12.28 16.02 29.53
N SER A 363 11.13 15.78 30.16
CA SER A 363 9.88 16.49 29.87
C SER A 363 9.49 17.57 30.87
N GLU A 364 10.00 17.51 32.10
CA GLU A 364 9.50 18.29 33.25
C GLU A 364 8.00 18.00 33.55
N LEU A 365 7.48 16.87 33.03
CA LEU A 365 6.16 16.36 33.31
C LEU A 365 6.27 15.24 34.36
N PRO A 366 5.16 14.86 35.05
CA PRO A 366 5.17 13.70 35.92
C PRO A 366 5.61 12.43 35.20
N ALA A 367 6.31 11.52 35.90
CA ALA A 367 6.72 10.24 35.35
C ALA A 367 5.53 9.52 34.74
N PHE A 368 5.70 9.02 33.50
CA PHE A 368 4.66 8.34 32.72
C PHE A 368 3.36 9.14 32.56
N LEU A 369 3.42 10.47 32.66
CA LEU A 369 2.27 11.38 32.58
C LEU A 369 1.18 11.05 33.62
N CYS A 370 1.57 10.54 34.77
CA CYS A 370 0.71 10.05 35.83
C CYS A 370 0.73 11.02 37.02
N GLN A 371 -0.44 11.42 37.53
CA GLN A 371 -0.51 12.34 38.65
C GLN A 371 -0.35 11.66 40.01
N ASN A 372 -0.78 10.39 40.11
CA ASN A 372 -0.74 9.60 41.36
C ASN A 372 0.28 8.44 41.23
N GLY A 373 1.54 8.77 40.92
CA GLY A 373 2.58 7.76 40.70
C GLY A 373 2.72 6.80 41.87
N GLY A 374 2.77 5.51 41.60
CA GLY A 374 2.77 4.43 42.56
C GLY A 374 1.41 3.74 42.74
N LEU A 375 0.32 4.50 42.78
CA LEU A 375 -1.05 3.94 42.65
C LEU A 375 -1.40 3.71 41.17
N GLU A 376 -0.97 4.63 40.31
CA GLU A 376 -1.16 4.58 38.86
C GLU A 376 0.17 4.33 38.16
N SER A 377 0.15 3.65 37.02
CA SER A 377 1.30 3.41 36.14
C SER A 377 1.32 4.31 34.92
N GLY A 378 0.23 5.00 34.62
CA GLY A 378 0.10 5.94 33.52
C GLY A 378 0.42 5.33 32.15
N PHE A 379 1.20 6.03 31.35
CA PHE A 379 1.54 5.64 29.99
C PHE A 379 2.80 4.74 29.87
N MET A 380 3.27 4.14 30.96
CA MET A 380 4.44 3.26 30.96
C MET A 380 4.31 2.17 29.89
N MET A 381 3.23 1.39 29.91
CA MET A 381 3.03 0.28 28.98
C MET A 381 2.65 0.74 27.58
N ALA A 382 2.07 1.91 27.41
CA ALA A 382 1.82 2.49 26.10
C ALA A 382 3.14 2.78 25.36
N HIS A 383 4.14 3.33 26.05
CA HIS A 383 5.48 3.52 25.51
C HIS A 383 6.16 2.18 25.18
N VAL A 384 6.07 1.19 26.07
CA VAL A 384 6.61 -0.17 25.80
C VAL A 384 5.97 -0.78 24.54
N THR A 385 4.66 -0.61 24.37
CA THR A 385 3.94 -1.05 23.14
C THR A 385 4.50 -0.36 21.88
N SER A 386 4.73 0.94 21.95
CA SER A 386 5.32 1.67 20.82
C SER A 386 6.73 1.18 20.51
N ALA A 387 7.56 0.97 21.52
CA ALA A 387 8.93 0.45 21.36
C ALA A 387 8.93 -0.97 20.74
N ALA A 388 7.97 -1.83 21.14
CA ALA A 388 7.80 -3.16 20.57
C ALA A 388 7.43 -3.07 19.08
N LEU A 389 6.45 -2.23 18.71
CA LEU A 389 6.05 -2.02 17.32
C LEU A 389 7.21 -1.52 16.46
N VAL A 390 7.97 -0.54 16.93
CA VAL A 390 9.14 -0.01 16.21
C VAL A 390 10.23 -1.08 16.06
N SER A 391 10.41 -1.95 17.05
CA SER A 391 11.34 -3.08 16.93
C SER A 391 10.91 -4.08 15.86
N GLU A 392 9.62 -4.45 15.80
CA GLU A 392 9.06 -5.31 14.76
C GLU A 392 9.18 -4.68 13.37
N MET A 393 8.94 -3.36 13.26
CA MET A 393 9.07 -2.62 12.00
C MET A 393 10.47 -2.68 11.39
N LYS A 394 11.54 -2.84 12.19
CA LYS A 394 12.90 -3.01 11.67
C LYS A 394 13.04 -4.27 10.82
N GLY A 395 12.37 -5.37 11.23
CA GLY A 395 12.27 -6.57 10.41
C GLY A 395 11.49 -6.34 9.12
N LEU A 396 10.42 -5.54 9.17
CA LEU A 396 9.63 -5.17 7.99
C LEU A 396 10.39 -4.24 7.04
N ALA A 397 11.30 -3.41 7.55
CA ALA A 397 12.12 -2.50 6.75
C ALA A 397 13.31 -3.20 6.06
N HIS A 398 13.64 -4.46 6.42
CA HIS A 398 14.67 -5.20 5.68
C HIS A 398 14.21 -5.42 4.22
N PRO A 399 14.97 -4.93 3.20
CA PRO A 399 14.51 -5.00 1.82
C PRO A 399 14.28 -6.43 1.33
N ALA A 400 13.11 -6.71 0.75
CA ALA A 400 12.84 -8.00 0.12
C ALA A 400 13.34 -8.03 -1.33
N CYS A 401 13.33 -6.90 -2.02
CA CYS A 401 13.69 -6.78 -3.43
C CYS A 401 15.18 -7.06 -3.76
N ILE A 402 16.03 -7.20 -2.76
CA ILE A 402 17.45 -7.58 -2.91
C ILE A 402 17.68 -9.09 -2.78
N ASP A 403 16.65 -9.84 -2.39
CA ASP A 403 16.70 -11.29 -2.28
C ASP A 403 16.32 -11.95 -3.61
N THR A 404 16.88 -13.12 -3.89
CA THR A 404 16.52 -13.91 -5.06
C THR A 404 16.70 -15.40 -4.81
N ILE A 405 15.75 -16.20 -5.31
CA ILE A 405 15.77 -17.66 -5.24
C ILE A 405 15.39 -18.19 -6.62
N PRO A 406 16.23 -18.97 -7.32
CA PRO A 406 15.91 -19.52 -8.62
C PRO A 406 14.67 -20.43 -8.58
N THR A 407 13.75 -20.24 -9.51
CA THR A 407 12.53 -21.04 -9.68
C THR A 407 12.39 -21.53 -11.12
N SER A 408 11.34 -22.29 -11.44
CA SER A 408 11.02 -22.76 -12.80
C SER A 408 12.18 -23.46 -13.51
N ALA A 409 12.86 -24.39 -12.81
CA ALA A 409 14.01 -25.12 -13.32
C ALA A 409 15.16 -24.19 -13.81
N GLY A 410 15.39 -23.10 -13.09
CA GLY A 410 16.45 -22.14 -13.37
C GLY A 410 16.13 -21.14 -14.50
N LYS A 411 14.91 -21.15 -15.06
CA LYS A 411 14.50 -20.13 -16.05
C LYS A 411 14.20 -18.79 -15.41
N GLU A 412 13.80 -18.80 -14.15
CA GLU A 412 13.52 -17.63 -13.31
C GLU A 412 14.65 -17.51 -12.27
N ASP A 413 15.84 -17.17 -12.74
CA ASP A 413 17.11 -17.16 -11.97
C ASP A 413 17.33 -15.85 -11.18
N HIS A 414 16.55 -14.81 -11.48
CA HIS A 414 16.48 -13.55 -10.73
C HIS A 414 15.04 -13.10 -10.59
N VAL A 415 14.57 -12.91 -9.35
CA VAL A 415 13.18 -12.61 -9.00
C VAL A 415 13.09 -11.35 -8.14
N SER A 416 11.93 -10.69 -8.13
CA SER A 416 11.76 -9.37 -7.51
C SER A 416 11.35 -9.39 -6.05
N MET A 417 10.80 -10.50 -5.55
CA MET A 417 10.12 -10.61 -4.25
C MET A 417 9.02 -9.55 -4.02
N GLY A 418 8.43 -9.02 -5.11
CA GLY A 418 7.46 -7.92 -5.08
C GLY A 418 6.28 -8.14 -4.14
N PRO A 419 5.55 -9.28 -4.18
CA PRO A 419 4.46 -9.55 -3.26
C PRO A 419 4.87 -9.54 -1.78
N ILE A 420 6.10 -9.92 -1.48
CA ILE A 420 6.65 -9.89 -0.11
C ILE A 420 6.91 -8.44 0.31
N ALA A 421 7.57 -7.64 -0.55
CA ALA A 421 7.83 -6.22 -0.31
C ALA A 421 6.52 -5.45 -0.06
N ALA A 422 5.50 -5.64 -0.91
CA ALA A 422 4.22 -4.94 -0.80
C ALA A 422 3.43 -5.33 0.47
N ARG A 423 3.45 -6.59 0.86
CA ARG A 423 2.81 -7.05 2.10
C ARG A 423 3.51 -6.51 3.35
N LYS A 424 4.85 -6.52 3.37
CA LYS A 424 5.66 -5.93 4.44
C LYS A 424 5.36 -4.44 4.59
N LEU A 425 5.28 -3.71 3.49
CA LEU A 425 4.93 -2.29 3.48
C LEU A 425 3.57 -2.04 4.14
N LEU A 426 2.53 -2.81 3.79
CA LEU A 426 1.22 -2.66 4.43
C LEU A 426 1.30 -2.89 5.93
N SER A 427 2.02 -3.92 6.39
CA SER A 427 2.22 -4.19 7.82
C SER A 427 2.99 -3.06 8.52
N ALA A 428 3.99 -2.48 7.85
CA ALA A 428 4.72 -1.33 8.38
C ALA A 428 3.82 -0.08 8.51
N VAL A 429 2.93 0.15 7.54
CA VAL A 429 1.95 1.26 7.61
C VAL A 429 0.95 1.04 8.73
N ASP A 430 0.48 -0.19 8.96
CA ASP A 430 -0.41 -0.54 10.08
C ASP A 430 0.26 -0.24 11.42
N ALA A 431 1.52 -0.61 11.59
CA ALA A 431 2.29 -0.34 12.80
C ALA A 431 2.57 1.16 12.98
N LEU A 432 2.91 1.88 11.90
CA LEU A 432 3.12 3.34 11.94
C LEU A 432 1.87 4.08 12.43
N GLU A 433 0.68 3.71 11.97
CA GLU A 433 -0.57 4.33 12.44
C GLU A 433 -0.75 4.19 13.96
N GLN A 434 -0.42 3.02 14.51
CA GLN A 434 -0.52 2.75 15.94
C GLN A 434 0.53 3.55 16.73
N VAL A 435 1.77 3.61 16.26
CA VAL A 435 2.85 4.39 16.89
C VAL A 435 2.50 5.88 16.91
N LEU A 436 1.98 6.43 15.82
CA LEU A 436 1.54 7.82 15.73
C LEU A 436 0.33 8.10 16.64
N ALA A 437 -0.61 7.17 16.77
CA ALA A 437 -1.75 7.31 17.67
C ALA A 437 -1.32 7.31 19.14
N LEU A 438 -0.35 6.47 19.52
CA LEU A 438 0.25 6.46 20.85
C LEU A 438 0.97 7.78 21.14
N GLU A 439 1.75 8.32 20.21
CA GLU A 439 2.39 9.62 20.35
C GLU A 439 1.35 10.72 20.54
N ALA A 440 0.35 10.80 19.68
CA ALA A 440 -0.71 11.81 19.74
C ALA A 440 -1.45 11.78 21.07
N ARG A 441 -1.74 10.58 21.58
CA ARG A 441 -2.40 10.39 22.88
C ARG A 441 -1.55 10.87 24.04
N MET A 442 -0.27 10.52 24.07
CA MET A 442 0.67 10.97 25.11
C MET A 442 0.89 12.48 25.07
N ALA A 443 1.05 13.03 23.87
CA ALA A 443 1.24 14.47 23.69
C ALA A 443 0.02 15.27 24.16
N LEU A 444 -1.21 14.79 23.86
CA LEU A 444 -2.44 15.38 24.36
C LEU A 444 -2.48 15.41 25.90
N GLU A 445 -2.10 14.31 26.56
CA GLU A 445 -2.07 14.28 28.03
C GLU A 445 -1.01 15.23 28.60
N GLY A 446 0.16 15.30 27.96
CA GLY A 446 1.19 16.26 28.34
C GLY A 446 0.70 17.71 28.28
N VAL A 447 -0.04 18.08 27.23
CA VAL A 447 -0.67 19.41 27.10
C VAL A 447 -1.71 19.65 28.19
N ARG A 448 -2.54 18.63 28.51
CA ARG A 448 -3.53 18.73 29.60
C ARG A 448 -2.88 18.96 30.96
N ILE A 449 -1.79 18.24 31.24
CA ILE A 449 -1.03 18.42 32.51
C ILE A 449 -0.44 19.82 32.60
N ILE A 450 0.05 20.40 31.50
CA ILE A 450 0.54 21.80 31.46
C ILE A 450 -0.60 22.79 31.74
N GLY A 451 -1.83 22.49 31.34
CA GLY A 451 -3.01 23.31 31.59
C GLY A 451 -3.02 24.64 30.81
N LYS A 452 -2.30 24.70 29.68
CA LYS A 452 -2.22 25.86 28.77
C LYS A 452 -2.57 25.44 27.35
N LYS A 453 -3.07 26.38 26.55
CA LYS A 453 -3.46 26.12 25.17
C LYS A 453 -2.25 25.97 24.27
N PRO A 454 -2.18 24.91 23.45
CA PRO A 454 -1.19 24.76 22.40
C PRO A 454 -1.46 25.72 21.23
N ALA A 455 -0.62 25.68 20.21
CA ALA A 455 -0.79 26.48 19.01
C ALA A 455 -2.15 26.22 18.32
N VAL A 456 -2.79 27.28 17.83
CA VAL A 456 -4.13 27.24 17.18
C VAL A 456 -4.16 26.28 15.98
N GLY A 457 -3.04 26.12 15.26
CA GLY A 457 -2.94 25.16 14.15
C GLY A 457 -3.12 23.70 14.57
N LEU A 458 -3.13 23.40 15.87
CA LEU A 458 -3.37 22.07 16.44
C LEU A 458 -4.83 21.84 16.90
N ASP A 459 -5.68 22.87 16.84
CA ASP A 459 -7.07 22.79 17.37
C ASP A 459 -7.86 21.62 16.80
N LYS A 460 -7.73 21.35 15.48
CA LYS A 460 -8.44 20.26 14.82
C LYS A 460 -7.98 18.90 15.34
N LEU A 461 -6.67 18.70 15.47
CA LEU A 461 -6.08 17.46 16.00
C LEU A 461 -6.49 17.26 17.46
N VAL A 462 -6.34 18.30 18.31
CA VAL A 462 -6.67 18.26 19.74
C VAL A 462 -8.15 17.92 19.93
N LYS A 463 -9.08 18.61 19.26
CA LYS A 463 -10.53 18.35 19.37
C LYS A 463 -10.89 16.91 18.91
N SER A 464 -10.27 16.45 17.84
CA SER A 464 -10.50 15.07 17.36
C SER A 464 -10.05 14.03 18.39
N LEU A 465 -8.87 14.23 18.99
CA LEU A 465 -8.37 13.33 20.04
C LEU A 465 -9.19 13.43 21.32
N GLU A 466 -9.58 14.63 21.76
CA GLU A 466 -10.41 14.84 22.95
C GLU A 466 -11.77 14.14 22.88
N SER A 467 -12.33 14.00 21.68
CA SER A 467 -13.62 13.34 21.47
C SER A 467 -13.57 11.82 21.79
N VAL A 468 -12.38 11.22 21.78
CA VAL A 468 -12.19 9.76 21.96
C VAL A 468 -11.21 9.41 23.08
N CYS A 469 -10.42 10.39 23.56
CA CYS A 469 -9.40 10.22 24.58
C CYS A 469 -9.74 11.09 25.80
N PRO A 470 -10.50 10.61 26.78
CA PRO A 470 -10.78 11.37 28.02
C PRO A 470 -9.50 11.60 28.84
N PRO A 471 -9.49 12.56 29.81
CA PRO A 471 -8.38 12.74 30.73
C PRO A 471 -7.94 11.41 31.34
N TRP A 472 -6.62 11.29 31.57
CA TRP A 472 -6.08 10.01 32.01
C TRP A 472 -6.49 9.65 33.43
N GLN A 473 -6.83 8.41 33.59
CA GLN A 473 -6.90 7.63 34.81
C GLN A 473 -6.60 6.19 34.42
N ASP A 474 -5.86 5.44 35.20
CA ASP A 474 -5.50 4.04 34.85
C ASP A 474 -6.72 3.23 34.48
N ARG A 475 -6.73 2.70 33.27
CA ARG A 475 -7.78 1.86 32.66
C ARG A 475 -7.21 1.03 31.50
N ALA A 476 -7.98 0.06 31.01
CA ALA A 476 -7.61 -0.71 29.83
C ALA A 476 -7.52 0.21 28.59
N MET A 477 -6.30 0.40 28.06
CA MET A 477 -5.98 1.41 27.03
C MET A 477 -6.26 0.94 25.59
N TYR A 478 -6.36 -0.37 25.34
CA TYR A 478 -6.43 -0.91 23.97
C TYR A 478 -7.58 -0.32 23.14
N ALA A 479 -8.76 -0.18 23.71
CA ALA A 479 -9.92 0.39 23.01
C ALA A 479 -9.72 1.89 22.70
N GLU A 480 -9.03 2.63 23.56
CA GLU A 480 -8.70 4.05 23.37
C GLU A 480 -7.65 4.22 22.26
N ILE A 481 -6.66 3.33 22.16
CA ILE A 481 -5.67 3.33 21.06
C ILE A 481 -6.37 3.11 19.72
N GLU A 482 -7.29 2.11 19.65
CA GLU A 482 -8.07 1.87 18.43
C GLU A 482 -8.95 3.07 18.05
N ALA A 483 -9.57 3.72 19.05
CA ALA A 483 -10.37 4.92 18.84
C ALA A 483 -9.51 6.09 18.34
N ALA A 484 -8.30 6.28 18.91
CA ALA A 484 -7.35 7.29 18.46
C ALA A 484 -6.91 7.05 17.00
N VAL A 485 -6.58 5.81 16.62
CA VAL A 485 -6.27 5.47 15.22
C VAL A 485 -7.44 5.85 14.28
N LYS A 486 -8.68 5.54 14.67
CA LYS A 486 -9.87 5.90 13.87
C LYS A 486 -10.06 7.41 13.77
N ALA A 487 -9.86 8.14 14.87
CA ALA A 487 -9.94 9.60 14.91
C ALA A 487 -8.90 10.25 13.99
N LEU A 488 -7.65 9.76 14.03
CA LEU A 488 -6.57 10.23 13.15
C LEU A 488 -6.86 9.95 11.67
N ARG A 489 -7.39 8.77 11.34
CA ARG A 489 -7.85 8.47 9.97
C ARG A 489 -8.96 9.42 9.50
N GLY A 490 -9.86 9.84 10.39
CA GLY A 490 -10.89 10.84 10.10
C GLY A 490 -10.35 12.23 9.77
N LEU A 491 -9.20 12.61 10.33
CA LEU A 491 -8.52 13.88 10.00
C LEU A 491 -7.91 13.89 8.59
N CYS A 492 -7.65 12.71 8.06
CA CYS A 492 -7.04 12.50 6.76
C CYS A 492 -8.07 12.43 5.60
N GLN A 493 -9.35 12.58 5.88
CA GLN A 493 -10.41 12.64 4.87
C GLN A 493 -10.57 14.08 4.37
#